data_326b9ee371415d0bab5dec42cc8d6dd1
#
_entry.id   326b9ee371415d0bab5dec42cc8d6dd1
#
_cell.length_a   1.000
_cell.length_b   1.000
_cell.length_c   1.000
_cell.angle_alpha   90.00
_cell.angle_beta   90.00
_cell.angle_gamma   90.00
#
_symmetry.space_group_name_H-M   'P 1'
#
loop_
_entity.id
_entity.type
_entity.pdbx_description
1 polymer ?
#
loop_
_entity_poly.entity_id
_entity_poly.type
_entity_poly.pdbx_seq_one_letter_code
_entity_poly.pdbx_strand_id
1 'polypeptide(L)'
;MVRDLRRGSDVQSVENRDDRDGLVQAVKRRIIIVEDDSDYGTLLARMLQARGHDTRVALDALDATLMAADFRPELAIIDLGLPGMDGLELTSWLCAHPKLKQTVFIAITGNPAVTLARPKGNAGFHAYLTKPVDIDALLELAEQQRLALEGSERADKAAAPR
;
A
#
# COMPACT_ATOMS: atom_id res chain seq x y z
N MET A 1 -41.52 -68.60 6.51
CA MET A 1 -40.32 -69.14 5.89
C MET A 1 -39.65 -68.01 5.13
N VAL A 2 -38.48 -67.52 5.66
CA VAL A 2 -37.31 -67.09 4.94
C VAL A 2 -37.51 -65.83 4.04
N ARG A 3 -36.72 -64.74 4.08
CA ARG A 3 -35.37 -64.38 4.50
C ARG A 3 -35.21 -62.88 4.47
N ASP A 4 -34.67 -62.41 5.50
CA ASP A 4 -33.85 -61.24 5.68
C ASP A 4 -32.96 -60.92 4.45
N LEU A 5 -32.91 -59.72 3.98
CA LEU A 5 -31.77 -59.13 3.29
C LEU A 5 -31.71 -57.62 3.56
N ARG A 6 -30.96 -57.28 4.59
CA ARG A 6 -30.34 -55.98 4.78
C ARG A 6 -29.38 -55.72 3.62
N ARG A 7 -29.46 -54.55 3.02
CA ARG A 7 -28.34 -53.87 2.41
C ARG A 7 -28.36 -52.42 2.79
N GLY A 8 -27.42 -52.10 3.65
CA GLY A 8 -27.00 -50.75 3.87
C GLY A 8 -26.41 -50.14 2.60
N SER A 9 -26.82 -48.95 2.30
CA SER A 9 -26.13 -48.10 1.41
C SER A 9 -25.41 -47.05 2.26
N ASP A 10 -24.13 -47.27 2.40
CA ASP A 10 -23.18 -46.27 2.91
C ASP A 10 -23.26 -45.02 2.04
N VAL A 11 -23.93 -44.02 2.57
CA VAL A 11 -23.81 -42.67 2.06
C VAL A 11 -22.47 -42.16 2.63
N GLN A 12 -21.41 -42.37 1.85
CA GLN A 12 -20.13 -41.74 2.09
C GLN A 12 -20.37 -40.23 2.08
N SER A 13 -20.19 -39.65 3.26
CA SER A 13 -20.05 -38.25 3.45
C SER A 13 -18.90 -37.76 2.56
N VAL A 14 -19.25 -37.07 1.47
CA VAL A 14 -18.31 -36.29 0.72
C VAL A 14 -17.92 -35.12 1.62
N GLU A 15 -16.85 -35.32 2.37
CA GLU A 15 -16.15 -34.20 3.01
C GLU A 15 -15.75 -33.24 1.91
N ASN A 16 -16.45 -32.13 1.90
CA ASN A 16 -16.16 -30.98 1.06
C ASN A 16 -14.80 -30.42 1.48
N ARG A 17 -13.76 -30.90 0.81
CA ARG A 17 -12.39 -30.37 0.92
C ARG A 17 -12.28 -29.17 0.01
N ASP A 18 -12.91 -28.07 0.38
CA ASP A 18 -12.76 -26.83 -0.38
C ASP A 18 -12.87 -25.60 0.52
N ASP A 19 -12.03 -25.58 1.58
CA ASP A 19 -11.83 -24.36 2.36
C ASP A 19 -10.33 -24.20 2.67
N ARG A 20 -9.50 -24.23 1.63
CA ARG A 20 -8.13 -23.76 1.69
C ARG A 20 -7.88 -22.68 0.65
N ASP A 21 -8.85 -21.83 0.45
CA ASP A 21 -8.56 -20.48 0.02
C ASP A 21 -8.03 -19.75 1.25
N GLY A 22 -6.73 -19.85 1.43
CA GLY A 22 -6.01 -19.06 2.42
C GLY A 22 -6.23 -17.60 2.09
N LEU A 23 -7.27 -17.02 2.67
CA LEU A 23 -7.37 -15.59 2.87
C LEU A 23 -6.10 -15.19 3.62
N VAL A 24 -5.06 -14.88 2.86
CA VAL A 24 -3.96 -14.05 3.37
C VAL A 24 -4.66 -12.78 3.82
N GLN A 25 -4.97 -12.69 5.11
CA GLN A 25 -5.54 -11.48 5.67
C GLN A 25 -4.57 -10.36 5.30
N ALA A 26 -5.00 -9.52 4.38
CA ALA A 26 -4.22 -8.37 3.96
C ALA A 26 -3.86 -7.58 5.22
N VAL A 27 -2.57 -7.46 5.51
CA VAL A 27 -2.10 -6.77 6.71
C VAL A 27 -2.64 -5.35 6.67
N LYS A 28 -3.45 -4.98 7.66
CA LYS A 28 -3.99 -3.62 7.78
C LYS A 28 -2.83 -2.63 7.87
N ARG A 29 -2.82 -1.63 6.98
CA ARG A 29 -1.80 -0.58 6.92
C ARG A 29 -2.41 0.79 7.10
N ARG A 30 -1.61 1.70 7.65
CA ARG A 30 -1.92 3.13 7.68
C ARG A 30 -1.42 3.76 6.39
N ILE A 31 -2.32 4.37 5.64
CA ILE A 31 -2.06 4.95 4.33
C ILE A 31 -2.48 6.41 4.33
N ILE A 32 -1.56 7.30 3.98
CA ILE A 32 -1.90 8.69 3.69
C ILE A 32 -1.95 8.91 2.18
N ILE A 33 -2.98 9.62 1.73
CA ILE A 33 -3.16 10.04 0.34
C ILE A 33 -3.06 11.55 0.32
N VAL A 34 -2.17 12.10 -0.48
CA VAL A 34 -1.99 13.54 -0.66
C VAL A 34 -2.42 13.89 -2.08
N GLU A 35 -3.58 14.53 -2.17
CA GLU A 35 -4.30 14.77 -3.42
C GLU A 35 -5.19 16.00 -3.27
N ASP A 36 -5.03 17.01 -4.10
CA ASP A 36 -5.81 18.24 -4.05
C ASP A 36 -7.23 18.09 -4.63
N ASP A 37 -7.44 17.12 -5.52
CA ASP A 37 -8.78 16.70 -5.94
C ASP A 37 -9.41 15.85 -4.83
N SER A 38 -10.30 16.47 -4.05
CA SER A 38 -10.97 15.82 -2.92
C SER A 38 -11.80 14.59 -3.33
N ASP A 39 -12.38 14.61 -4.51
CA ASP A 39 -13.23 13.52 -5.00
C ASP A 39 -12.35 12.31 -5.37
N TYR A 40 -11.25 12.54 -6.08
CA TYR A 40 -10.30 11.50 -6.43
C TYR A 40 -9.59 10.94 -5.18
N GLY A 41 -9.14 11.79 -4.27
CA GLY A 41 -8.52 11.36 -3.01
C GLY A 41 -9.48 10.52 -2.15
N THR A 42 -10.76 10.94 -2.06
CA THR A 42 -11.79 10.19 -1.35
C THR A 42 -12.09 8.85 -2.01
N LEU A 43 -12.14 8.80 -3.34
CA LEU A 43 -12.35 7.56 -4.08
C LEU A 43 -11.22 6.55 -3.80
N LEU A 44 -9.96 6.97 -3.89
CA LEU A 44 -8.80 6.12 -3.56
C LEU A 44 -8.87 5.63 -2.11
N ALA A 45 -9.19 6.52 -1.17
CA ALA A 45 -9.32 6.16 0.24
C ALA A 45 -10.36 5.07 0.46
N ARG A 46 -11.55 5.21 -0.14
CA ARG A 46 -12.62 4.20 -0.04
C ARG A 46 -12.22 2.85 -0.63
N MET A 47 -11.53 2.85 -1.77
CA MET A 47 -11.06 1.62 -2.40
C MET A 47 -10.04 0.88 -1.52
N LEU A 48 -9.14 1.61 -0.87
CA LEU A 48 -8.15 1.06 0.07
C LEU A 48 -8.78 0.61 1.38
N GLN A 49 -9.76 1.36 1.90
CA GLN A 49 -10.54 0.97 3.09
C GLN A 49 -11.32 -0.32 2.85
N ALA A 50 -11.89 -0.50 1.66
CA ALA A 50 -12.57 -1.73 1.29
C ALA A 50 -11.65 -2.96 1.31
N ARG A 51 -10.33 -2.75 1.24
CA ARG A 51 -9.30 -3.80 1.40
C ARG A 51 -8.74 -3.90 2.83
N GLY A 52 -9.37 -3.20 3.78
CA GLY A 52 -9.05 -3.31 5.21
C GLY A 52 -7.98 -2.34 5.72
N HIS A 53 -7.51 -1.39 4.88
CA HIS A 53 -6.51 -0.41 5.29
C HIS A 53 -7.13 0.77 6.05
N ASP A 54 -6.33 1.43 6.89
CA ASP A 54 -6.67 2.69 7.55
C ASP A 54 -6.12 3.85 6.71
N THR A 55 -7.00 4.73 6.22
CA THR A 55 -6.62 5.76 5.26
C THR A 55 -6.97 7.15 5.76
N ARG A 56 -6.10 8.11 5.47
CA ARG A 56 -6.35 9.55 5.62
C ARG A 56 -6.04 10.27 4.31
N VAL A 57 -6.81 11.31 4.02
CA VAL A 57 -6.61 12.17 2.85
C VAL A 57 -6.18 13.55 3.32
N ALA A 58 -5.08 14.03 2.78
CA ALA A 58 -4.60 15.40 2.92
C ALA A 58 -4.76 16.10 1.57
N LEU A 59 -5.30 17.32 1.58
CA LEU A 59 -5.59 18.07 0.37
C LEU A 59 -4.44 18.98 -0.08
N ASP A 60 -3.44 19.14 0.77
CA ASP A 60 -2.25 19.93 0.48
C ASP A 60 -1.03 19.42 1.26
N ALA A 61 0.12 20.02 0.98
CA ALA A 61 1.39 19.62 1.59
C ALA A 61 1.48 19.94 3.09
N LEU A 62 0.85 21.03 3.55
CA LEU A 62 0.86 21.40 4.96
C LEU A 62 0.04 20.40 5.77
N ASP A 63 -1.17 20.10 5.31
CA ASP A 63 -2.07 19.13 5.91
C ASP A 63 -1.40 17.73 5.94
N ALA A 64 -0.76 17.33 4.83
CA ALA A 64 0.00 16.09 4.75
C ALA A 64 1.12 16.00 5.80
N THR A 65 1.87 17.08 6.00
CA THR A 65 2.99 17.12 6.95
C THR A 65 2.49 16.97 8.39
N LEU A 66 1.44 17.70 8.76
CA LEU A 66 0.84 17.63 10.09
C LEU A 66 0.25 16.24 10.36
N MET A 67 -0.48 15.71 9.39
CA MET A 67 -1.10 14.39 9.49
C MET A 67 -0.08 13.26 9.59
N ALA A 68 0.96 13.28 8.75
CA ALA A 68 1.96 12.22 8.70
C ALA A 68 2.75 12.09 10.00
N ALA A 69 3.08 13.20 10.67
CA ALA A 69 3.84 13.20 11.92
C ALA A 69 3.10 12.46 13.05
N ASP A 70 1.77 12.56 13.10
CA ASP A 70 0.92 11.91 14.11
C ASP A 70 0.47 10.51 13.66
N PHE A 71 -0.04 10.40 12.45
CA PHE A 71 -0.59 9.15 11.90
C PHE A 71 0.47 8.08 11.64
N ARG A 72 1.71 8.48 11.33
CA ARG A 72 2.85 7.60 11.00
C ARG A 72 2.46 6.57 9.94
N PRO A 73 2.18 7.01 8.72
CA PRO A 73 1.76 6.13 7.65
C PRO A 73 2.86 5.12 7.30
N GLU A 74 2.47 3.92 6.91
CA GLU A 74 3.35 2.90 6.35
C GLU A 74 3.47 3.05 4.82
N LEU A 75 2.46 3.69 4.21
CA LEU A 75 2.43 4.04 2.80
C LEU A 75 1.93 5.48 2.64
N ALA A 76 2.65 6.27 1.85
CA ALA A 76 2.25 7.59 1.42
C ALA A 76 2.08 7.60 -0.11
N ILE A 77 0.90 7.94 -0.57
CA ILE A 77 0.54 8.11 -1.98
C ILE A 77 0.43 9.59 -2.23
N ILE A 78 1.28 10.15 -3.10
CA ILE A 78 1.40 11.60 -3.26
C ILE A 78 1.25 11.97 -4.73
N ASP A 79 0.29 12.84 -5.02
CA ASP A 79 0.18 13.45 -6.34
C ASP A 79 1.37 14.40 -6.59
N LEU A 80 1.98 14.27 -7.76
CA LEU A 80 3.04 15.20 -8.20
C LEU A 80 2.48 16.54 -8.66
N GLY A 81 1.20 16.62 -8.97
CA GLY A 81 0.52 17.83 -9.47
C GLY A 81 -0.03 18.75 -8.38
N LEU A 82 0.41 18.63 -7.13
CA LEU A 82 -0.09 19.45 -6.04
C LEU A 82 0.15 20.95 -6.27
N PRO A 83 -0.84 21.82 -6.03
CA PRO A 83 -0.66 23.25 -6.12
C PRO A 83 0.22 23.78 -4.97
N GLY A 84 1.10 24.73 -5.28
CA GLY A 84 1.91 25.44 -4.31
C GLY A 84 3.22 24.77 -3.92
N MET A 85 3.20 23.52 -3.48
CA MET A 85 4.40 22.73 -3.19
C MET A 85 4.42 21.50 -4.07
N ASP A 86 5.52 21.30 -4.82
CA ASP A 86 5.71 20.10 -5.64
C ASP A 86 5.75 18.84 -4.74
N GLY A 87 5.09 17.77 -5.19
CA GLY A 87 5.11 16.48 -4.51
C GLY A 87 6.53 15.94 -4.27
N LEU A 88 7.50 16.28 -5.11
CA LEU A 88 8.92 15.98 -4.91
C LEU A 88 9.50 16.69 -3.67
N GLU A 89 9.21 17.96 -3.52
CA GLU A 89 9.65 18.77 -2.37
C GLU A 89 9.01 18.27 -1.07
N LEU A 90 7.69 18.03 -1.09
CA LEU A 90 6.97 17.44 0.04
C LEU A 90 7.59 16.11 0.47
N THR A 91 7.87 15.22 -0.47
CA THR A 91 8.43 13.90 -0.18
C THR A 91 9.81 14.01 0.43
N SER A 92 10.66 14.91 -0.07
CA SER A 92 11.98 15.17 0.52
C SER A 92 11.88 15.60 1.99
N TRP A 93 10.89 16.42 2.31
CA TRP A 93 10.60 16.84 3.68
C TRP A 93 10.13 15.68 4.56
N LEU A 94 9.19 14.88 4.06
CA LEU A 94 8.65 13.73 4.79
C LEU A 94 9.72 12.66 5.03
N CYS A 95 10.56 12.37 4.04
CA CYS A 95 11.67 11.41 4.16
C CYS A 95 12.71 11.82 5.21
N ALA A 96 12.92 13.12 5.40
CA ALA A 96 13.82 13.64 6.42
C ALA A 96 13.27 13.45 7.84
N HIS A 97 11.97 13.19 7.99
CA HIS A 97 11.34 13.07 9.30
C HIS A 97 11.66 11.72 9.95
N PRO A 98 12.24 11.68 11.18
CA PRO A 98 12.71 10.44 11.80
C PRO A 98 11.67 9.34 11.99
N LYS A 99 10.40 9.73 12.17
CA LYS A 99 9.28 8.80 12.36
C LYS A 99 8.76 8.15 11.06
N LEU A 100 9.22 8.64 9.90
CA LEU A 100 8.75 8.22 8.58
C LEU A 100 9.80 7.45 7.78
N LYS A 101 10.92 7.06 8.40
CA LYS A 101 12.01 6.36 7.73
C LYS A 101 11.60 5.04 7.06
N GLN A 102 10.58 4.39 7.58
CA GLN A 102 10.05 3.12 7.04
C GLN A 102 8.79 3.33 6.19
N THR A 103 8.39 4.57 5.95
CA THR A 103 7.27 4.86 5.07
C THR A 103 7.66 4.61 3.62
N VAL A 104 6.86 3.83 2.91
CA VAL A 104 6.97 3.70 1.46
C VAL A 104 6.29 4.92 0.82
N PHE A 105 7.00 5.63 -0.04
CA PHE A 105 6.49 6.78 -0.78
C PHE A 105 6.26 6.40 -2.23
N ILE A 106 5.03 6.51 -2.71
CA ILE A 106 4.64 6.25 -4.11
C ILE A 106 4.08 7.53 -4.69
N ALA A 107 4.69 7.99 -5.79
CA ALA A 107 4.17 9.09 -6.56
C ALA A 107 3.02 8.64 -7.47
N ILE A 108 1.97 9.45 -7.57
CA ILE A 108 0.96 9.32 -8.61
C ILE A 108 0.96 10.56 -9.49
N THR A 109 0.70 10.41 -10.78
CA THR A 109 0.72 11.51 -11.73
C THR A 109 -0.23 11.28 -12.91
N GLY A 110 -0.85 12.35 -13.38
CA GLY A 110 -1.62 12.33 -14.62
C GLY A 110 -0.75 12.33 -15.89
N ASN A 111 0.57 12.53 -15.75
CA ASN A 111 1.48 12.58 -16.89
C ASN A 111 2.34 11.31 -17.01
N PRO A 112 2.06 10.42 -18.00
CA PRO A 112 2.82 9.19 -18.18
C PRO A 112 4.32 9.39 -18.45
N ALA A 113 4.70 10.53 -19.04
CA ALA A 113 6.10 10.82 -19.33
C ALA A 113 6.95 10.94 -18.05
N VAL A 114 6.36 11.43 -16.97
CA VAL A 114 7.02 11.51 -15.65
C VAL A 114 7.30 10.13 -15.09
N THR A 115 6.35 9.20 -15.24
CA THR A 115 6.50 7.82 -14.78
C THR A 115 7.64 7.10 -15.53
N LEU A 116 7.80 7.38 -16.83
CA LEU A 116 8.85 6.79 -17.66
C LEU A 116 10.22 7.42 -17.39
N ALA A 117 10.27 8.74 -17.19
CA ALA A 117 11.53 9.47 -17.03
C ALA A 117 12.21 9.23 -15.68
N ARG A 118 11.44 8.84 -14.65
CA ARG A 118 11.87 8.73 -13.25
C ARG A 118 12.77 9.91 -12.90
N PRO A 119 12.29 11.01 -12.31
CA PRO A 119 13.07 12.21 -12.07
C PRO A 119 14.46 11.85 -11.53
N LYS A 120 15.50 12.36 -12.18
CA LYS A 120 16.89 12.19 -11.74
C LYS A 120 17.07 12.89 -10.40
N GLY A 121 17.43 12.13 -9.38
CA GLY A 121 17.45 12.59 -8.02
C GLY A 121 16.20 12.04 -7.33
N ASN A 122 16.39 10.88 -6.73
CA ASN A 122 15.34 10.17 -6.03
C ASN A 122 14.88 11.05 -4.85
N ALA A 123 13.88 11.92 -5.06
CA ALA A 123 13.33 12.80 -4.02
C ALA A 123 12.66 12.01 -2.87
N GLY A 124 13.07 10.75 -2.71
CA GLY A 124 12.56 9.84 -1.69
C GLY A 124 11.40 8.97 -2.16
N PHE A 125 10.94 9.09 -3.41
CA PHE A 125 9.94 8.17 -3.94
C PHE A 125 10.53 6.80 -4.27
N HIS A 126 9.86 5.77 -3.82
CA HIS A 126 10.21 4.37 -4.06
C HIS A 126 9.65 3.87 -5.41
N ALA A 127 8.52 4.45 -5.85
CA ALA A 127 7.87 4.09 -7.09
C ALA A 127 6.99 5.21 -7.64
N TYR A 128 6.61 5.09 -8.92
CA TYR A 128 5.78 6.04 -9.65
C TYR A 128 4.66 5.30 -10.36
N LEU A 129 3.42 5.79 -10.28
CA LEU A 129 2.25 5.27 -10.97
C LEU A 129 1.53 6.37 -11.74
N THR A 130 0.93 6.01 -12.85
CA THR A 130 0.11 6.92 -13.64
C THR A 130 -1.36 6.81 -13.24
N LYS A 131 -2.06 7.94 -13.14
CA LYS A 131 -3.52 7.97 -12.97
C LYS A 131 -4.23 7.51 -14.26
N PRO A 132 -5.35 6.76 -14.16
CA PRO A 132 -5.99 6.26 -12.95
C PRO A 132 -5.20 5.11 -12.31
N VAL A 133 -5.15 5.08 -10.98
CA VAL A 133 -4.37 4.09 -10.22
C VAL A 133 -5.16 2.79 -10.09
N ASP A 134 -4.55 1.69 -10.51
CA ASP A 134 -5.00 0.33 -10.17
C ASP A 134 -4.61 0.01 -8.73
N ILE A 135 -5.60 -0.27 -7.88
CA ILE A 135 -5.38 -0.46 -6.45
C ILE A 135 -4.61 -1.74 -6.15
N ASP A 136 -4.84 -2.81 -6.88
CA ASP A 136 -4.15 -4.08 -6.64
C ASP A 136 -2.69 -3.96 -7.06
N ALA A 137 -2.40 -3.34 -8.20
CA ALA A 137 -1.04 -3.02 -8.63
C ALA A 137 -0.32 -2.07 -7.65
N LEU A 138 -1.03 -1.07 -7.11
CA LEU A 138 -0.48 -0.16 -6.10
C LEU A 138 -0.07 -0.91 -4.83
N LEU A 139 -0.95 -1.77 -4.30
CA LEU A 139 -0.69 -2.52 -3.07
C LEU A 139 0.44 -3.54 -3.24
N GLU A 140 0.48 -4.22 -4.38
CA GLU A 140 1.57 -5.14 -4.71
C GLU A 140 2.91 -4.40 -4.78
N LEU A 141 2.95 -3.26 -5.47
CA LEU A 141 4.15 -2.43 -5.58
C LEU A 141 4.59 -1.89 -4.22
N ALA A 142 3.66 -1.43 -3.38
CA ALA A 142 3.94 -0.96 -2.03
C ALA A 142 4.57 -2.06 -1.17
N GLU A 143 4.08 -3.29 -1.26
CA GLU A 143 4.63 -4.43 -0.52
C GLU A 143 6.04 -4.79 -0.99
N GLN A 144 6.30 -4.79 -2.30
CA GLN A 144 7.63 -5.00 -2.86
C GLN A 144 8.63 -3.97 -2.34
N GLN A 145 8.25 -2.68 -2.31
CA GLN A 145 9.11 -1.61 -1.81
C GLN A 145 9.36 -1.72 -0.31
N ARG A 146 8.35 -2.09 0.47
CA ARG A 146 8.48 -2.31 1.90
C ARG A 146 9.48 -3.42 2.23
N LEU A 147 9.39 -4.56 1.53
CA LEU A 147 10.33 -5.67 1.71
C LEU A 147 11.76 -5.27 1.35
N ALA A 148 11.94 -4.44 0.32
CA ALA A 148 13.24 -3.90 -0.06
C ALA A 148 13.83 -3.00 1.04
N LEU A 149 13.03 -2.14 1.66
CA LEU A 149 13.44 -1.28 2.77
C LEU A 149 13.89 -2.12 3.99
N GLU A 150 13.11 -3.10 4.39
CA GLU A 150 13.46 -3.97 5.51
C GLU A 150 14.73 -4.79 5.26
N GLY A 151 14.95 -5.22 4.02
CA GLY A 151 16.17 -5.92 3.61
C GLY A 151 17.41 -5.04 3.72
N SER A 152 17.33 -3.77 3.30
CA SER A 152 18.41 -2.81 3.43
C SER A 152 18.79 -2.51 4.88
N GLU A 153 17.80 -2.29 5.75
CA GLU A 153 18.07 -2.02 7.18
C GLU A 153 18.73 -3.20 7.88
N ARG A 154 18.35 -4.42 7.55
CA ARG A 154 18.99 -5.63 8.09
C ARG A 154 20.44 -5.76 7.66
N ALA A 155 20.73 -5.41 6.41
CA ALA A 155 22.09 -5.43 5.88
C ALA A 155 22.97 -4.38 6.56
N ASP A 156 22.49 -3.15 6.72
CA ASP A 156 23.20 -2.06 7.40
C ASP A 156 23.47 -2.37 8.88
N LYS A 157 22.50 -2.96 9.56
CA LYS A 157 22.65 -3.38 10.97
C LYS A 157 23.63 -4.53 11.13
N ALA A 158 23.74 -5.42 10.15
CA ALA A 158 24.70 -6.52 10.15
C ALA A 158 26.13 -6.05 9.82
N ALA A 159 26.27 -4.96 9.08
CA ALA A 159 27.56 -4.38 8.68
C ALA A 159 28.12 -3.37 9.69
N ALA A 160 27.38 -2.99 10.73
CA ALA A 160 27.85 -2.08 11.77
C ALA A 160 28.97 -2.75 12.58
N PRO A 161 30.15 -2.13 12.71
CA PRO A 161 31.24 -2.67 13.50
C PRO A 161 30.86 -2.72 14.99
N ARG A 162 31.27 -3.80 15.65
CA ARG A 162 31.10 -3.98 17.10
C ARG A 162 32.07 -3.07 17.86
#